data_37031dde25d1851b6ba736183408c3df
#
_entry.id   37031dde25d1851b6ba736183408c3df
#
_cell.length_a   1.000
_cell.length_b   1.000
_cell.length_c   1.000
_cell.angle_alpha   90.00
_cell.angle_beta   90.00
_cell.angle_gamma   90.00
#
_symmetry.space_group_name_H-M   'P 1'
#
loop_
_entity.id
_entity.type
_entity.pdbx_description
1 polymer ?
#
loop_
_entity_poly.entity_id
_entity_poly.type
_entity_poly.pdbx_seq_one_letter_code
_entity_poly.pdbx_strand_id
1 'polypeptide(L)'
;MACKDKTTGTWVAQWYEVDMYGKKKRRKKRGFKTMREAKLYENERTLKEQGDMNMLLKDFMEQYFEDKQNELKERSVRSKKQMMERHVIPYFGDMKMCDITAPQIIKWQNEMYKKGYSESYLRMINNQLTSLFTHAMNVYDLSSNPCKKVNRMGKDAP
;
A
#
# COMPACT_ATOMS: atom_id res chain seq x y z
N MET A 1 -3.48 1.53 -25.36
CA MET A 1 -4.17 2.34 -26.36
C MET A 1 -5.67 2.07 -26.30
N ALA A 2 -6.47 3.10 -26.07
CA ALA A 2 -7.92 2.93 -25.98
C ALA A 2 -8.47 2.52 -27.37
N CYS A 3 -9.27 1.47 -27.40
CA CYS A 3 -9.90 0.98 -28.63
C CYS A 3 -11.40 0.78 -28.43
N LYS A 4 -12.17 0.84 -29.53
CA LYS A 4 -13.62 0.60 -29.50
C LYS A 4 -13.88 -0.91 -29.55
N ASP A 5 -14.71 -1.39 -28.62
CA ASP A 5 -15.18 -2.78 -28.65
C ASP A 5 -16.22 -2.95 -29.76
N LYS A 6 -15.91 -3.82 -30.71
CA LYS A 6 -16.78 -4.07 -31.88
C LYS A 6 -18.10 -4.73 -31.50
N THR A 7 -18.14 -5.42 -30.34
CA THR A 7 -19.31 -6.19 -29.91
C THR A 7 -20.29 -5.34 -29.11
N THR A 8 -19.81 -4.46 -28.25
CA THR A 8 -20.64 -3.67 -27.33
C THR A 8 -20.72 -2.19 -27.70
N GLY A 9 -19.91 -1.73 -28.66
CA GLY A 9 -19.85 -0.31 -29.05
C GLY A 9 -19.24 0.63 -28.01
N THR A 10 -18.78 0.10 -26.88
CA THR A 10 -18.14 0.85 -25.80
C THR A 10 -16.61 0.91 -25.99
N TRP A 11 -15.97 1.83 -25.28
CA TRP A 11 -14.51 1.97 -25.33
C TRP A 11 -13.83 1.08 -24.29
N VAL A 12 -12.64 0.62 -24.64
CA VAL A 12 -11.81 -0.28 -23.82
C VAL A 12 -10.52 0.41 -23.46
N ALA A 13 -10.22 0.54 -22.18
CA ALA A 13 -8.92 0.96 -21.68
C ALA A 13 -7.98 -0.25 -21.60
N GLN A 14 -6.72 -0.05 -21.98
CA GLN A 14 -5.68 -1.09 -21.95
C GLN A 14 -4.41 -0.51 -21.33
N TRP A 15 -3.84 -1.23 -20.37
CA TRP A 15 -2.56 -0.85 -19.73
C TRP A 15 -1.73 -2.10 -19.44
N TYR A 16 -0.47 -1.89 -19.10
CA TYR A 16 0.42 -2.94 -18.65
C TYR A 16 0.63 -2.83 -17.16
N GLU A 17 0.47 -3.93 -16.47
CA GLU A 17 0.76 -4.09 -15.04
C GLU A 17 2.03 -4.93 -14.91
N VAL A 18 2.95 -4.50 -14.05
CA VAL A 18 4.18 -5.25 -13.77
C VAL A 18 3.95 -6.11 -12.54
N ASP A 19 4.16 -7.42 -12.65
CA ASP A 19 4.05 -8.32 -11.51
C ASP A 19 5.30 -8.25 -10.60
N MET A 20 5.25 -8.94 -9.47
CA MET A 20 6.34 -9.01 -8.49
C MET A 20 7.69 -9.46 -9.08
N TYR A 21 7.66 -10.15 -10.23
CA TYR A 21 8.83 -10.69 -10.91
C TYR A 21 9.29 -9.84 -12.10
N GLY A 22 8.72 -8.64 -12.24
CA GLY A 22 9.05 -7.73 -13.34
C GLY A 22 8.42 -8.07 -14.67
N LYS A 23 7.52 -9.06 -14.74
CA LYS A 23 6.81 -9.41 -15.98
C LYS A 23 5.66 -8.46 -16.24
N LYS A 24 5.63 -7.90 -17.44
CA LYS A 24 4.53 -7.04 -17.91
C LYS A 24 3.33 -7.89 -18.31
N LYS A 25 2.18 -7.66 -17.66
CA LYS A 25 0.92 -8.31 -17.95
C LYS A 25 -0.08 -7.30 -18.50
N ARG A 26 -0.66 -7.58 -19.65
CA ARG A 26 -1.66 -6.70 -20.27
C ARG A 26 -3.00 -6.81 -19.54
N ARG A 27 -3.55 -5.67 -19.13
CA ARG A 27 -4.87 -5.56 -18.52
C ARG A 27 -5.82 -4.77 -19.42
N LYS A 28 -7.10 -5.09 -19.33
CA LYS A 28 -8.16 -4.42 -20.09
C LYS A 28 -9.35 -4.13 -19.18
N LYS A 29 -9.95 -2.96 -19.35
CA LYS A 29 -11.23 -2.62 -18.73
C LYS A 29 -12.17 -2.09 -19.80
N ARG A 30 -13.38 -2.68 -19.87
CA ARG A 30 -14.42 -2.35 -20.85
C ARG A 30 -15.50 -1.47 -20.21
N GLY A 31 -16.40 -0.91 -21.04
CA GLY A 31 -17.59 -0.22 -20.57
C GLY A 31 -17.46 1.28 -20.44
N PHE A 32 -16.45 1.90 -21.02
CA PHE A 32 -16.33 3.35 -21.08
C PHE A 32 -17.25 3.92 -22.20
N LYS A 33 -17.98 4.97 -21.88
CA LYS A 33 -18.91 5.61 -22.84
C LYS A 33 -18.16 6.39 -23.92
N THR A 34 -17.02 6.98 -23.57
CA THR A 34 -16.24 7.81 -24.48
C THR A 34 -14.77 7.36 -24.54
N MET A 35 -14.10 7.67 -25.67
CA MET A 35 -12.67 7.46 -25.83
C MET A 35 -11.86 8.26 -24.82
N ARG A 36 -12.33 9.46 -24.47
CA ARG A 36 -11.67 10.34 -23.48
C ARG A 36 -11.62 9.70 -22.10
N GLU A 37 -12.73 9.10 -21.64
CA GLU A 37 -12.79 8.39 -20.35
C GLU A 37 -11.84 7.18 -20.33
N ALA A 38 -11.82 6.39 -21.39
CA ALA A 38 -10.92 5.26 -21.52
C ALA A 38 -9.44 5.69 -21.48
N LYS A 39 -9.08 6.75 -22.20
CA LYS A 39 -7.72 7.32 -22.19
C LYS A 39 -7.32 7.88 -20.84
N LEU A 40 -8.19 8.59 -20.16
CA LEU A 40 -7.93 9.11 -18.81
C LEU A 40 -7.64 7.95 -17.84
N TYR A 41 -8.44 6.91 -17.92
CA TYR A 41 -8.23 5.71 -17.10
C TYR A 41 -6.89 4.99 -17.42
N GLU A 42 -6.54 4.86 -18.70
CA GLU A 42 -5.24 4.31 -19.12
C GLU A 42 -4.07 5.12 -18.56
N ASN A 43 -4.11 6.45 -18.71
CA ASN A 43 -3.06 7.34 -18.23
C ASN A 43 -2.92 7.27 -16.71
N GLU A 44 -4.02 7.27 -15.99
CA GLU A 44 -4.05 7.16 -14.53
C GLU A 44 -3.43 5.85 -14.06
N ARG A 45 -3.76 4.73 -14.73
CA ARG A 45 -3.17 3.42 -14.43
C ARG A 45 -1.70 3.34 -14.79
N THR A 46 -1.30 3.87 -15.95
CA THR A 46 0.10 3.90 -16.38
C THR A 46 0.96 4.73 -15.44
N LEU A 47 0.47 5.89 -14.99
CA LEU A 47 1.16 6.73 -14.01
C LEU A 47 1.32 5.99 -12.66
N LYS A 48 0.29 5.30 -12.21
CA LYS A 48 0.38 4.45 -11.00
C LYS A 48 1.43 3.36 -11.13
N GLU A 49 1.46 2.67 -12.27
CA GLU A 49 2.43 1.61 -12.54
C GLU A 49 3.87 2.12 -12.65
N GLN A 50 4.05 3.34 -13.13
CA GLN A 50 5.37 3.96 -13.27
C GLN A 50 5.90 4.60 -12.00
N GLY A 51 5.01 5.02 -11.10
CA GLY A 51 5.36 5.78 -9.91
C GLY A 51 5.13 5.07 -8.58
N ASP A 52 4.47 3.93 -8.55
CA ASP A 52 4.08 3.27 -7.32
C ASP A 52 4.65 1.85 -7.16
N MET A 53 4.91 1.49 -5.91
CA MET A 53 5.40 0.17 -5.55
C MET A 53 4.33 -0.90 -5.74
N ASN A 54 4.58 -1.87 -6.61
CA ASN A 54 3.74 -3.05 -6.81
C ASN A 54 4.06 -4.22 -5.87
N MET A 55 5.02 -4.03 -4.98
CA MET A 55 5.43 -5.02 -4.00
C MET A 55 4.35 -5.23 -2.93
N LEU A 56 4.13 -6.47 -2.51
CA LEU A 56 3.28 -6.77 -1.38
C LEU A 56 3.88 -6.21 -0.08
N LEU A 57 3.02 -5.78 0.84
CA LEU A 57 3.50 -5.19 2.11
C LEU A 57 4.37 -6.17 2.89
N LYS A 58 4.04 -7.46 2.92
CA LYS A 58 4.85 -8.50 3.60
C LYS A 58 6.26 -8.61 3.05
N ASP A 59 6.41 -8.52 1.73
CA ASP A 59 7.72 -8.59 1.06
C ASP A 59 8.51 -7.31 1.29
N PHE A 60 7.83 -6.16 1.25
CA PHE A 60 8.44 -4.87 1.56
C PHE A 60 8.87 -4.77 3.03
N MET A 61 8.12 -5.37 3.95
CA MET A 61 8.49 -5.41 5.37
C MET A 61 9.86 -6.09 5.57
N GLU A 62 10.11 -7.19 4.89
CA GLU A 62 11.42 -7.86 4.93
C GLU A 62 12.53 -6.93 4.41
N GLN A 63 12.30 -6.28 3.27
CA GLN A 63 13.24 -5.31 2.71
C GLN A 63 13.47 -4.11 3.64
N TYR A 64 12.41 -3.60 4.26
CA TYR A 64 12.50 -2.50 5.22
C TYR A 64 13.41 -2.85 6.41
N PHE A 65 13.26 -4.02 6.99
CA PHE A 65 14.09 -4.44 8.11
C PHE A 65 15.54 -4.76 7.68
N GLU A 66 15.72 -5.25 6.48
CA GLU A 66 17.05 -5.42 5.88
C GLU A 66 17.76 -4.07 5.72
N ASP A 67 17.06 -3.06 5.20
CA ASP A 67 17.58 -1.69 5.07
C ASP A 67 17.92 -1.06 6.43
N LYS A 68 17.16 -1.39 7.48
CA LYS A 68 17.29 -0.84 8.83
C LYS A 68 18.25 -1.60 9.75
N GLN A 69 18.76 -2.74 9.33
CA GLN A 69 19.58 -3.62 10.20
C GLN A 69 20.83 -2.94 10.78
N ASN A 70 21.41 -1.96 10.07
CA ASN A 70 22.57 -1.22 10.51
C ASN A 70 22.23 -0.01 11.39
N GLU A 71 21.01 0.47 11.34
CA GLU A 71 20.53 1.61 12.14
C GLU A 71 19.92 1.19 13.47
N LEU A 72 19.38 -0.02 13.54
CA LEU A 72 18.67 -0.55 14.70
C LEU A 72 19.42 -1.73 15.33
N LYS A 73 19.32 -1.82 16.66
CA LYS A 73 19.82 -2.99 17.39
C LYS A 73 19.01 -4.23 17.00
N GLU A 74 19.66 -5.39 16.89
CA GLU A 74 19.05 -6.66 16.52
C GLU A 74 17.79 -6.99 17.35
N ARG A 75 17.84 -6.77 18.67
CA ARG A 75 16.68 -6.95 19.56
C ARG A 75 15.50 -6.05 19.18
N SER A 76 15.78 -4.81 18.80
CA SER A 76 14.74 -3.86 18.37
C SER A 76 14.11 -4.28 17.05
N VAL A 77 14.91 -4.74 16.10
CA VAL A 77 14.42 -5.28 14.82
C VAL A 77 13.49 -6.46 15.06
N ARG A 78 13.90 -7.40 15.90
CA ARG A 78 13.10 -8.58 16.23
C ARG A 78 11.74 -8.21 16.85
N SER A 79 11.74 -7.31 17.82
CA SER A 79 10.49 -6.85 18.49
C SER A 79 9.55 -6.14 17.52
N LYS A 80 10.07 -5.26 16.69
CA LYS A 80 9.30 -4.53 15.68
C LYS A 80 8.74 -5.46 14.62
N LYS A 81 9.54 -6.38 14.15
CA LYS A 81 9.12 -7.39 13.16
C LYS A 81 7.99 -8.27 13.70
N GLN A 82 8.11 -8.78 14.92
CA GLN A 82 7.06 -9.56 15.57
C GLN A 82 5.75 -8.77 15.73
N MET A 83 5.85 -7.50 16.10
CA MET A 83 4.69 -6.61 16.23
C MET A 83 3.96 -6.45 14.88
N MET A 84 4.71 -6.23 13.81
CA MET A 84 4.15 -6.09 12.47
C MET A 84 3.56 -7.41 11.96
N GLU A 85 4.23 -8.53 12.17
CA GLU A 85 3.73 -9.87 11.80
C GLU A 85 2.41 -10.20 12.51
N ARG A 86 2.26 -9.77 13.75
CA ARG A 86 1.06 -10.03 14.55
C ARG A 86 -0.12 -9.13 14.20
N HIS A 87 0.14 -7.84 13.94
CA HIS A 87 -0.91 -6.82 13.87
C HIS A 87 -1.11 -6.20 12.48
N VAL A 88 -0.13 -6.22 11.62
CA VAL A 88 -0.16 -5.56 10.30
C VAL A 88 -0.31 -6.60 9.18
N ILE A 89 0.49 -7.62 9.18
CA ILE A 89 0.53 -8.63 8.11
C ILE A 89 -0.83 -9.35 7.91
N PRO A 90 -1.60 -9.74 8.96
CA PRO A 90 -2.90 -10.37 8.75
C PRO A 90 -3.90 -9.51 7.98
N TYR A 91 -3.73 -8.18 8.00
CA TYR A 91 -4.63 -7.24 7.33
C TYR A 91 -4.10 -6.76 5.98
N PHE A 92 -2.81 -6.46 5.87
CA PHE A 92 -2.21 -5.78 4.73
C PHE A 92 -1.13 -6.58 4.02
N GLY A 93 -0.70 -7.71 4.58
CA GLY A 93 0.45 -8.45 4.07
C GLY A 93 0.34 -8.89 2.62
N ASP A 94 -0.85 -9.28 2.18
CA ASP A 94 -1.14 -9.72 0.82
C ASP A 94 -1.60 -8.59 -0.12
N MET A 95 -1.59 -7.35 0.37
CA MET A 95 -1.92 -6.16 -0.43
C MET A 95 -0.64 -5.52 -0.97
N LYS A 96 -0.74 -4.98 -2.18
CA LYS A 96 0.33 -4.16 -2.75
C LYS A 96 0.45 -2.84 -1.99
N MET A 97 1.67 -2.35 -1.80
CA MET A 97 1.93 -1.09 -1.09
C MET A 97 1.15 0.09 -1.70
N CYS A 98 1.04 0.15 -3.04
CA CYS A 98 0.30 1.20 -3.74
C CYS A 98 -1.23 1.09 -3.62
N ASP A 99 -1.77 -0.06 -3.26
CA ASP A 99 -3.21 -0.32 -3.19
C ASP A 99 -3.80 -0.08 -1.78
N ILE A 100 -2.96 0.14 -0.78
CA ILE A 100 -3.40 0.41 0.59
C ILE A 100 -3.87 1.87 0.69
N THR A 101 -5.14 2.05 1.06
CA THR A 101 -5.80 3.36 1.13
C THR A 101 -6.05 3.83 2.57
N ALA A 102 -6.30 5.13 2.75
CA ALA A 102 -6.63 5.71 4.05
C ALA A 102 -7.88 5.09 4.71
N PRO A 103 -9.01 4.83 3.99
CA PRO A 103 -10.15 4.14 4.56
C PRO A 103 -9.84 2.74 5.09
N GLN A 104 -8.96 2.00 4.45
CA GLN A 104 -8.51 0.68 4.92
C GLN A 104 -7.68 0.79 6.20
N ILE A 105 -6.84 1.83 6.32
CA ILE A 105 -6.10 2.12 7.54
C ILE A 105 -7.06 2.42 8.70
N ILE A 106 -8.09 3.23 8.49
CA ILE A 106 -9.12 3.54 9.50
C ILE A 106 -9.82 2.26 9.97
N LYS A 107 -10.21 1.41 9.04
CA LYS A 107 -10.86 0.12 9.35
C LYS A 107 -9.95 -0.78 10.20
N TRP A 108 -8.68 -0.87 9.85
CA TRP A 108 -7.68 -1.59 10.62
C TRP A 108 -7.50 -1.01 12.03
N GLN A 109 -7.42 0.32 12.15
CA GLN A 109 -7.33 1.00 13.46
C GLN A 109 -8.53 0.66 14.34
N ASN A 110 -9.75 0.67 13.79
CA ASN A 110 -10.95 0.31 14.52
C ASN A 110 -10.89 -1.13 15.04
N GLU A 111 -10.37 -2.07 14.26
CA GLU A 111 -10.15 -3.44 14.71
C GLU A 111 -9.12 -3.55 15.83
N MET A 112 -8.04 -2.74 15.77
CA MET A 112 -7.04 -2.69 16.84
C MET A 112 -7.62 -2.13 18.14
N TYR A 113 -8.46 -1.09 18.08
CA TYR A 113 -9.15 -0.54 19.25
C TYR A 113 -10.07 -1.57 19.93
N LYS A 114 -10.76 -2.39 19.15
CA LYS A 114 -11.65 -3.46 19.69
C LYS A 114 -10.91 -4.52 20.49
N LYS A 115 -9.63 -4.70 20.25
CA LYS A 115 -8.80 -5.68 20.98
C LYS A 115 -8.43 -5.27 22.39
N GLY A 116 -8.70 -4.04 22.79
CA GLY A 116 -8.48 -3.56 24.16
C GLY A 116 -7.03 -3.33 24.56
N TYR A 117 -6.14 -3.08 23.62
CA TYR A 117 -4.75 -2.74 23.89
C TYR A 117 -4.61 -1.37 24.55
N SER A 118 -3.52 -1.17 25.31
CA SER A 118 -3.20 0.13 25.91
C SER A 118 -2.93 1.20 24.85
N GLU A 119 -3.19 2.47 25.19
CA GLU A 119 -2.95 3.60 24.29
C GLU A 119 -1.50 3.65 23.79
N SER A 120 -0.54 3.40 24.67
CA SER A 120 0.88 3.35 24.31
C SER A 120 1.21 2.24 23.32
N TYR A 121 0.60 1.07 23.49
CA TYR A 121 0.80 -0.06 22.58
C TYR A 121 0.18 0.19 21.20
N LEU A 122 -1.05 0.73 21.18
CA LEU A 122 -1.70 1.14 19.93
C LEU A 122 -0.86 2.17 19.15
N ARG A 123 -0.27 3.13 19.88
CA ARG A 123 0.65 4.11 19.29
C ARG A 123 1.88 3.44 18.67
N MET A 124 2.48 2.49 19.37
CA MET A 124 3.64 1.77 18.86
C MET A 124 3.32 1.03 17.57
N ILE A 125 2.20 0.31 17.52
CA ILE A 125 1.74 -0.40 16.31
C ILE A 125 1.54 0.58 15.15
N ASN A 126 0.83 1.67 15.41
CA ASN A 126 0.56 2.70 14.39
C ASN A 126 1.85 3.33 13.85
N ASN A 127 2.79 3.64 14.74
CA ASN A 127 4.07 4.23 14.36
C ASN A 127 4.91 3.28 13.48
N GLN A 128 4.86 1.98 13.73
CA GLN A 128 5.56 1.00 12.89
C GLN A 128 5.03 1.02 11.46
N LEU A 129 3.72 1.02 11.28
CA LEU A 129 3.12 1.08 9.95
C LEU A 129 3.43 2.41 9.26
N THR A 130 3.32 3.52 9.98
CA THR A 130 3.65 4.86 9.44
C THR A 130 5.10 4.95 8.99
N SER A 131 6.03 4.42 9.79
CA SER A 131 7.47 4.39 9.47
C SER A 131 7.76 3.55 8.23
N LEU A 132 7.08 2.42 8.08
CA LEU A 132 7.20 1.56 6.91
C LEU A 132 6.82 2.32 5.62
N PHE A 133 5.68 2.99 5.62
CA PHE A 133 5.22 3.79 4.49
C PHE A 133 6.10 5.02 4.24
N THR A 134 6.60 5.66 5.28
CA THR A 134 7.52 6.80 5.15
C THR A 134 8.83 6.37 4.46
N HIS A 135 9.38 5.23 4.86
CA HIS A 135 10.57 4.67 4.22
C HIS A 135 10.30 4.32 2.74
N ALA A 136 9.14 3.74 2.45
CA ALA A 136 8.71 3.44 1.08
C ALA A 136 8.64 4.71 0.21
N MET A 137 8.11 5.81 0.75
CA MET A 137 8.08 7.10 0.04
C MET A 137 9.47 7.68 -0.21
N ASN A 138 10.33 7.63 0.79
CA ASN A 138 11.63 8.30 0.74
C ASN A 138 12.65 7.53 -0.12
N VAL A 139 12.60 6.21 -0.14
CA VAL A 139 13.63 5.36 -0.75
C VAL A 139 13.11 4.60 -1.98
N TYR A 140 11.85 4.23 -2.01
CA TYR A 140 11.27 3.36 -3.04
C TYR A 140 10.20 4.04 -3.92
N ASP A 141 10.14 5.35 -3.88
CA ASP A 141 9.27 6.17 -4.74
C ASP A 141 7.76 5.90 -4.63
N LEU A 142 7.29 5.46 -3.44
CA LEU A 142 5.86 5.39 -3.18
C LEU A 142 5.26 6.81 -3.24
N SER A 143 4.15 6.98 -3.95
CA SER A 143 3.57 8.30 -4.23
C SER A 143 3.03 9.01 -3.00
N SER A 144 2.48 8.28 -2.03
CA SER A 144 1.91 8.85 -0.81
C SER A 144 1.89 7.86 0.35
N ASN A 145 1.90 8.40 1.57
CA ASN A 145 1.73 7.63 2.79
C ASN A 145 0.27 7.71 3.27
N PRO A 146 -0.53 6.64 3.15
CA PRO A 146 -1.94 6.67 3.56
C PRO A 146 -2.11 6.90 5.07
N CYS A 147 -1.14 6.55 5.90
CA CYS A 147 -1.18 6.79 7.34
C CYS A 147 -1.18 8.27 7.71
N LYS A 148 -0.64 9.14 6.86
CA LYS A 148 -0.63 10.60 7.08
C LYS A 148 -2.00 11.25 6.88
N LYS A 149 -2.91 10.58 6.20
CA LYS A 149 -4.28 11.05 5.94
C LYS A 149 -5.25 10.71 7.06
N VAL A 150 -4.83 9.93 8.04
CA VAL A 150 -5.64 9.47 9.18
C VAL A 150 -5.01 9.90 10.50
N ASN A 151 -5.83 10.00 11.54
CA ASN A 151 -5.33 10.27 12.87
C ASN A 151 -4.56 9.07 13.41
N ARG A 152 -3.48 9.36 14.13
CA ARG A 152 -2.66 8.33 14.77
C ARG A 152 -3.44 7.66 15.91
N MET A 153 -3.29 6.33 16.04
CA MET A 153 -3.82 5.60 17.19
C MET A 153 -3.04 5.93 18.47
N GLY A 154 -3.73 5.81 19.58
CA GLY A 154 -3.17 6.00 20.92
C GLY A 154 -3.05 7.47 21.28
N LYS A 155 -3.49 7.80 22.49
CA LYS A 155 -3.35 9.15 23.06
C LYS A 155 -1.95 9.32 23.63
N ASP A 156 -1.46 10.55 23.61
CA ASP A 156 -0.22 10.86 24.30
C ASP A 156 -0.42 10.71 25.81
N ALA A 157 0.57 10.18 26.51
CA ALA A 157 0.56 10.16 27.96
C ALA A 157 0.51 11.60 28.48
N PRO A 158 -0.27 11.87 29.52
CA PRO A 158 -0.35 13.20 30.12
C PRO A 158 1.00 13.64 30.67
#